data_d58bbb962cac5d57968497157101f516
#
_entry.id   d58bbb962cac5d57968497157101f516
#
_cell.length_a   1.000
_cell.length_b   1.000
_cell.length_c   1.000
_cell.angle_alpha   90.00
_cell.angle_beta   90.00
_cell.angle_gamma   90.00
#
_symmetry.space_group_name_H-M   'P 1'
#
loop_
_entity.id
_entity.type
_entity.pdbx_description
1 polymer ?
#
loop_
_entity_poly.entity_id
_entity_poly.type
_entity_poly.pdbx_seq_one_letter_code
_entity_poly.pdbx_strand_id
1 'polypeptide(L)'
;HRVEIGTIEDANTITGVDYTLMSDGATISPDPATFVHNWKKEQTVTVTTEDNQTTTYTIVLTKFDDTMKDVLFMDEFDVDGNPDPTKWVLCQKAGSDWNDEMSESYDQAYVKDGRLILKAEKIGDEYKAGGIETQGKFDFTFGRVEVKAKITSYPNGAFPAIWMMPKKYIYDGWPNCGEIDIMERLNHDTIAYQTIHTNYTYNLGIKDNPLSHSVGAINPDDYNVYSVEMYPDSLSF
;
A
#
# COMPACT_ATOMS: atom_id res chain seq x y z
N HIS A 1 5.71 -19.82 -6.70
CA HIS A 1 5.11 -18.70 -5.96
C HIS A 1 5.38 -18.90 -4.47
N ARG A 2 5.65 -17.81 -3.74
CA ARG A 2 5.86 -17.81 -2.29
C ARG A 2 4.66 -17.16 -1.61
N VAL A 3 4.13 -17.82 -0.58
CA VAL A 3 3.05 -17.32 0.28
C VAL A 3 3.59 -17.27 1.70
N GLU A 4 3.57 -16.10 2.32
CA GLU A 4 3.95 -15.92 3.71
C GLU A 4 2.68 -15.80 4.55
N ILE A 5 2.61 -16.60 5.61
CA ILE A 5 1.51 -16.60 6.56
C ILE A 5 2.03 -15.98 7.83
N GLY A 6 1.52 -14.82 8.18
CA GLY A 6 1.84 -14.14 9.42
C GLY A 6 1.02 -14.67 10.59
N THR A 7 1.63 -14.76 11.76
CA THR A 7 0.93 -15.01 13.02
C THR A 7 1.41 -14.05 14.09
N ILE A 8 0.48 -13.51 14.86
CA ILE A 8 0.74 -12.69 16.05
C ILE A 8 0.91 -13.57 17.30
N GLU A 9 0.58 -14.86 17.20
CA GLU A 9 0.72 -15.78 18.32
C GLU A 9 2.17 -16.16 18.53
N ASP A 10 2.57 -16.34 19.79
CA ASP A 10 3.91 -16.81 20.18
C ASP A 10 4.10 -18.32 19.93
N ALA A 11 3.39 -18.83 18.96
CA ALA A 11 3.46 -20.22 18.53
C ALA A 11 4.53 -20.40 17.46
N ASN A 12 5.36 -21.44 17.63
CA ASN A 12 6.31 -21.85 16.60
C ASN A 12 5.68 -22.75 15.53
N THR A 13 4.42 -23.08 15.70
CA THR A 13 3.65 -23.93 14.79
C THR A 13 2.19 -23.50 14.78
N ILE A 14 1.57 -23.59 13.62
CA ILE A 14 0.11 -23.56 13.48
C ILE A 14 -0.35 -24.84 12.78
N THR A 15 -1.56 -25.28 13.09
CA THR A 15 -2.18 -26.44 12.44
C THR A 15 -3.30 -25.95 11.55
N GLY A 16 -3.19 -26.29 10.28
CA GLY A 16 -4.14 -25.89 9.27
C GLY A 16 -4.00 -24.43 8.83
N VAL A 17 -4.33 -24.19 7.60
CA VAL A 17 -4.43 -22.88 6.98
C VAL A 17 -5.67 -22.90 6.10
N ASP A 18 -6.57 -21.97 6.34
CA ASP A 18 -7.74 -21.80 5.48
C ASP A 18 -7.33 -21.27 4.12
N TYR A 19 -7.93 -21.81 3.08
CA TYR A 19 -7.68 -21.39 1.71
C TYR A 19 -8.94 -21.50 0.85
N THR A 20 -8.96 -20.79 -0.26
CA THR A 20 -10.00 -20.89 -1.28
C THR A 20 -9.36 -21.11 -2.64
N LEU A 21 -9.82 -22.13 -3.36
CA LEU A 21 -9.45 -22.31 -4.75
C LEU A 21 -10.39 -21.49 -5.64
N MET A 22 -9.80 -20.61 -6.46
CA MET A 22 -10.55 -19.66 -7.28
C MET A 22 -11.10 -20.25 -8.59
N SER A 23 -10.73 -21.47 -8.91
CA SER A 23 -11.21 -22.19 -10.10
C SER A 23 -12.01 -23.42 -9.69
N ASP A 24 -13.20 -23.58 -10.26
CA ASP A 24 -13.99 -24.79 -10.12
C ASP A 24 -13.21 -26.02 -10.62
N GLY A 25 -13.30 -27.13 -9.91
CA GLY A 25 -12.58 -28.36 -10.26
C GLY A 25 -11.07 -28.35 -9.97
N ALA A 26 -10.50 -27.26 -9.47
CA ALA A 26 -9.11 -27.27 -9.04
C ALA A 26 -8.93 -28.07 -7.75
N THR A 27 -7.74 -28.65 -7.59
CA THR A 27 -7.32 -29.39 -6.41
C THR A 27 -6.01 -28.87 -5.87
N ILE A 28 -5.75 -29.09 -4.57
CA ILE A 28 -4.49 -28.74 -3.92
C ILE A 28 -3.93 -29.93 -3.16
N SER A 29 -2.62 -30.14 -3.26
CA SER A 29 -1.94 -31.25 -2.59
C SER A 29 -0.51 -30.87 -2.20
N PRO A 30 -0.05 -31.19 -0.96
CA PRO A 30 -0.88 -31.62 0.17
C PRO A 30 -1.86 -30.51 0.59
N ASP A 31 -2.94 -30.90 1.27
CA ASP A 31 -3.96 -29.95 1.73
C ASP A 31 -3.40 -29.09 2.87
N PRO A 32 -3.25 -27.76 2.69
CA PRO A 32 -2.69 -26.88 3.72
C PRO A 32 -3.53 -26.85 5.02
N ALA A 33 -4.82 -27.16 4.95
CA ALA A 33 -5.68 -27.20 6.12
C ALA A 33 -5.39 -28.38 7.06
N THR A 34 -4.65 -29.36 6.61
CA THR A 34 -4.46 -30.62 7.36
C THR A 34 -3.06 -30.83 7.93
N PHE A 35 -2.07 -30.04 7.55
CA PHE A 35 -0.70 -30.23 8.03
C PHE A 35 -0.19 -29.10 8.91
N VAL A 36 0.86 -29.39 9.66
CA VAL A 36 1.45 -28.44 10.61
C VAL A 36 2.46 -27.56 9.89
N HIS A 37 2.25 -26.27 9.96
CA HIS A 37 3.17 -25.26 9.49
C HIS A 37 4.13 -24.87 10.62
N ASN A 38 5.42 -25.05 10.39
CA ASN A 38 6.46 -24.73 11.36
C ASN A 38 7.11 -23.38 11.05
N TRP A 39 7.54 -22.70 12.08
CA TRP A 39 8.26 -21.42 11.99
C TRP A 39 9.44 -21.48 11.01
N LYS A 40 9.44 -20.54 10.06
CA LYS A 40 10.47 -20.41 9.02
C LYS A 40 10.71 -21.65 8.14
N LYS A 41 9.93 -22.70 8.30
CA LYS A 41 10.06 -23.89 7.46
C LYS A 41 9.24 -23.71 6.18
N GLU A 42 9.91 -23.84 5.05
CA GLU A 42 9.24 -23.86 3.76
C GLU A 42 8.50 -25.18 3.56
N GLN A 43 7.25 -25.07 3.13
CA GLN A 43 6.40 -26.20 2.78
C GLN A 43 5.76 -25.92 1.43
N THR A 44 5.74 -26.93 0.56
CA THR A 44 5.21 -26.75 -0.79
C THR A 44 3.86 -27.43 -0.94
N VAL A 45 2.98 -26.75 -1.63
CA VAL A 45 1.70 -27.27 -2.08
C VAL A 45 1.58 -27.09 -3.58
N THR A 46 0.92 -28.02 -4.26
CA THR A 46 0.68 -27.92 -5.69
C THR A 46 -0.81 -27.79 -5.96
N VAL A 47 -1.20 -26.74 -6.64
CA VAL A 47 -2.55 -26.56 -7.15
C VAL A 47 -2.59 -27.13 -8.56
N THR A 48 -3.58 -27.97 -8.84
CA THR A 48 -3.83 -28.57 -10.15
C THR A 48 -5.21 -28.12 -10.62
N THR A 49 -5.30 -27.51 -11.78
CA THR A 49 -6.55 -27.10 -12.43
C THR A 49 -7.23 -28.29 -13.13
N GLU A 50 -8.48 -28.14 -13.52
CA GLU A 50 -9.25 -29.20 -14.21
C GLU A 50 -8.59 -29.67 -15.51
N ASP A 51 -7.90 -28.77 -16.20
CA ASP A 51 -7.14 -29.07 -17.43
C ASP A 51 -5.73 -29.61 -17.16
N ASN A 52 -5.45 -30.04 -15.90
CA ASN A 52 -4.18 -30.61 -15.45
C ASN A 52 -2.97 -29.65 -15.53
N GLN A 53 -3.18 -28.35 -15.55
CA GLN A 53 -2.09 -27.39 -15.32
C GLN A 53 -1.75 -27.35 -13.84
N THR A 54 -0.46 -27.26 -13.53
CA THR A 54 0.01 -27.25 -12.14
C THR A 54 0.76 -25.99 -11.78
N THR A 55 0.52 -25.49 -10.57
CA THR A 55 1.27 -24.36 -9.99
C THR A 55 1.71 -24.73 -8.59
N THR A 56 3.00 -24.62 -8.32
CA THR A 56 3.56 -24.87 -6.98
C THR A 56 3.70 -23.58 -6.20
N TYR A 57 3.22 -23.61 -4.97
CA TYR A 57 3.35 -22.54 -3.99
C TYR A 57 4.22 -23.00 -2.85
N THR A 58 5.09 -22.12 -2.36
CA THR A 58 5.85 -22.33 -1.15
C THR A 58 5.19 -21.53 -0.03
N ILE A 59 4.76 -22.22 1.03
CA ILE A 59 4.13 -21.63 2.21
C ILE A 59 5.19 -21.54 3.32
N VAL A 60 5.28 -20.37 3.94
CA VAL A 60 6.21 -20.12 5.05
C VAL A 60 5.45 -19.46 6.18
N LEU A 61 5.51 -20.04 7.37
CA LEU A 61 5.00 -19.41 8.58
C LEU A 61 6.03 -18.38 9.07
N THR A 62 5.59 -17.13 9.15
CA THR A 62 6.37 -16.01 9.69
C THR A 62 5.67 -15.45 10.93
N LYS A 63 6.46 -14.96 11.90
CA LYS A 63 5.91 -14.24 13.04
C LYS A 63 5.81 -12.76 12.71
N PHE A 64 4.67 -12.16 13.01
CA PHE A 64 4.60 -10.74 13.25
C PHE A 64 5.07 -10.50 14.68
N ASP A 65 6.34 -10.20 14.84
CA ASP A 65 6.90 -9.80 16.13
C ASP A 65 6.97 -8.27 16.12
N ASP A 66 6.33 -7.62 17.08
CA ASP A 66 6.43 -6.17 17.29
C ASP A 66 7.89 -5.72 17.52
N THR A 67 8.77 -6.66 17.79
CA THR A 67 10.22 -6.44 17.90
C THR A 67 10.97 -6.67 16.59
N MET A 68 10.37 -7.29 15.58
CA MET A 68 10.96 -7.46 14.24
C MET A 68 10.90 -6.16 13.47
N LYS A 69 11.75 -5.24 13.84
CA LYS A 69 11.94 -3.96 13.13
C LYS A 69 12.88 -4.14 11.93
N ASP A 70 12.59 -5.10 11.07
CA ASP A 70 13.28 -5.19 9.80
C ASP A 70 12.76 -4.06 8.91
N VAL A 71 13.54 -3.01 8.81
CA VAL A 71 13.26 -1.91 7.89
C VAL A 71 13.49 -2.44 6.48
N LEU A 72 12.40 -2.67 5.75
CA LEU A 72 12.44 -3.16 4.36
C LEU A 72 12.73 -2.02 3.38
N PHE A 73 12.28 -0.83 3.72
CA PHE A 73 12.43 0.36 2.89
C PHE A 73 12.49 1.60 3.79
N MET A 74 13.42 2.50 3.50
CA MET A 74 13.56 3.76 4.21
C MET A 74 14.16 4.81 3.28
N ASP A 75 13.68 6.04 3.40
CA ASP A 75 14.32 7.20 2.81
C ASP A 75 14.16 8.40 3.74
N GLU A 76 15.27 8.92 4.22
CA GLU A 76 15.33 10.12 5.08
C GLU A 76 15.52 11.39 4.25
N PHE A 77 15.68 11.23 2.92
CA PHE A 77 15.87 12.34 1.99
C PHE A 77 17.06 13.26 2.34
N ASP A 78 18.18 12.65 2.72
CA ASP A 78 19.36 13.37 3.23
C ASP A 78 20.20 14.05 2.14
N VAL A 79 20.02 13.69 0.87
CA VAL A 79 20.82 14.17 -0.25
C VAL A 79 20.01 15.13 -1.11
N ASP A 80 20.39 16.41 -1.10
CA ASP A 80 19.75 17.43 -1.93
C ASP A 80 19.80 17.10 -3.41
N GLY A 81 18.73 17.38 -4.12
CA GLY A 81 18.58 17.16 -5.56
C GLY A 81 17.37 16.32 -5.90
N ASN A 82 17.52 15.42 -6.86
CA ASN A 82 16.44 14.51 -7.24
C ASN A 82 16.28 13.41 -6.18
N PRO A 83 15.05 12.93 -5.92
CA PRO A 83 14.84 11.73 -5.14
C PRO A 83 15.66 10.54 -5.68
N ASP A 84 16.11 9.66 -4.80
CA ASP A 84 16.93 8.49 -5.17
C ASP A 84 16.22 7.64 -6.25
N PRO A 85 16.76 7.57 -7.47
CA PRO A 85 16.12 6.86 -8.58
C PRO A 85 16.11 5.32 -8.40
N THR A 86 16.83 4.80 -7.42
CA THR A 86 16.76 3.37 -7.07
C THR A 86 15.52 3.05 -6.24
N LYS A 87 14.94 4.05 -5.58
CA LYS A 87 13.77 3.96 -4.71
C LYS A 87 12.51 4.55 -5.33
N TRP A 88 12.64 5.63 -6.10
CA TRP A 88 11.54 6.47 -6.53
C TRP A 88 11.50 6.69 -8.03
N VAL A 89 10.29 6.83 -8.55
CA VAL A 89 10.01 7.40 -9.88
C VAL A 89 9.04 8.56 -9.72
N LEU A 90 9.04 9.48 -10.68
CA LEU A 90 8.03 10.55 -10.73
C LEU A 90 6.68 9.96 -11.13
N CYS A 91 5.61 10.41 -10.46
CA CYS A 91 4.26 10.13 -10.90
C CYS A 91 4.03 10.67 -12.31
N GLN A 92 3.43 9.84 -13.16
CA GLN A 92 3.22 10.18 -14.56
C GLN A 92 1.90 10.93 -14.76
N LYS A 93 1.90 11.88 -15.70
CA LYS A 93 0.68 12.55 -16.13
C LYS A 93 -0.22 11.57 -16.89
N ALA A 94 -1.49 11.54 -16.52
CA ALA A 94 -2.51 10.74 -17.21
C ALA A 94 -3.90 11.40 -17.10
N GLY A 95 -4.95 10.68 -17.44
CA GLY A 95 -6.31 11.24 -17.53
C GLY A 95 -7.19 11.00 -16.31
N SER A 96 -6.64 10.64 -15.16
CA SER A 96 -7.40 10.54 -13.91
C SER A 96 -7.27 11.85 -13.12
N ASP A 97 -8.26 12.18 -12.31
CA ASP A 97 -8.32 13.43 -11.55
C ASP A 97 -7.08 13.67 -10.66
N TRP A 98 -6.45 12.59 -10.17
CA TRP A 98 -5.26 12.69 -9.32
C TRP A 98 -3.96 12.96 -10.09
N ASN A 99 -3.90 12.63 -11.40
CA ASN A 99 -2.66 12.69 -12.16
C ASN A 99 -2.72 13.54 -13.45
N ASP A 100 -3.84 14.17 -13.74
CA ASP A 100 -3.99 15.03 -14.93
C ASP A 100 -3.13 16.31 -14.85
N GLU A 101 -2.75 16.73 -13.64
CA GLU A 101 -1.88 17.88 -13.39
C GLU A 101 -0.44 17.49 -12.96
N MET A 102 -0.07 16.20 -13.02
CA MET A 102 1.29 15.78 -12.72
C MET A 102 2.30 16.36 -13.70
N SER A 103 3.34 16.98 -13.17
CA SER A 103 4.33 17.71 -13.97
C SER A 103 5.39 16.83 -14.62
N GLU A 104 5.59 15.61 -14.11
CA GLU A 104 6.69 14.72 -14.49
C GLU A 104 8.07 15.40 -14.39
N SER A 105 8.19 16.37 -13.48
CA SER A 105 9.38 17.20 -13.34
C SER A 105 9.92 17.24 -11.92
N TYR A 106 11.21 17.21 -11.79
CA TYR A 106 11.91 17.46 -10.53
C TYR A 106 11.81 18.92 -10.04
N ASP A 107 11.27 19.84 -10.82
CA ASP A 107 10.95 21.18 -10.34
C ASP A 107 9.79 21.18 -9.32
N GLN A 108 8.93 20.18 -9.38
CA GLN A 108 7.81 20.00 -8.47
C GLN A 108 8.02 18.83 -7.48
N ALA A 109 9.04 17.98 -7.66
CA ALA A 109 9.34 16.85 -6.76
C ALA A 109 10.86 16.73 -6.58
N TYR A 110 11.40 17.24 -5.48
CA TYR A 110 12.86 17.31 -5.23
C TYR A 110 13.18 17.20 -3.75
N VAL A 111 14.43 16.90 -3.45
CA VAL A 111 14.95 16.87 -2.08
C VAL A 111 15.71 18.14 -1.79
N LYS A 112 15.43 18.76 -0.64
CA LYS A 112 16.16 19.93 -0.16
C LYS A 112 16.16 20.02 1.35
N ASP A 113 17.32 20.33 1.91
CA ASP A 113 17.51 20.52 3.36
C ASP A 113 17.00 19.31 4.19
N GLY A 114 17.31 18.08 3.73
CA GLY A 114 16.89 16.85 4.40
C GLY A 114 15.39 16.58 4.33
N ARG A 115 14.73 16.97 3.23
CA ARG A 115 13.28 16.80 3.06
C ARG A 115 12.93 16.58 1.61
N LEU A 116 12.00 15.67 1.37
CA LEU A 116 11.27 15.63 0.12
C LEU A 116 10.30 16.82 0.06
N ILE A 117 10.36 17.57 -1.02
CA ILE A 117 9.42 18.66 -1.33
C ILE A 117 8.55 18.22 -2.52
N LEU A 118 7.27 18.09 -2.28
CA LEU A 118 6.26 17.94 -3.32
C LEU A 118 5.48 19.25 -3.42
N LYS A 119 5.43 19.81 -4.61
CA LYS A 119 4.93 21.15 -4.85
C LYS A 119 3.80 21.12 -5.85
N ALA A 120 2.71 21.81 -5.53
CA ALA A 120 1.66 22.14 -6.49
C ALA A 120 1.66 23.64 -6.71
N GLU A 121 1.68 24.06 -7.96
CA GLU A 121 1.73 25.49 -8.33
C GLU A 121 1.04 25.77 -9.66
N LYS A 122 0.62 27.01 -9.84
CA LYS A 122 0.11 27.50 -11.11
C LYS A 122 1.21 28.22 -11.86
N ILE A 123 1.53 27.76 -13.07
CA ILE A 123 2.52 28.37 -13.97
C ILE A 123 1.82 28.81 -15.25
N GLY A 124 1.64 30.11 -15.39
CA GLY A 124 0.79 30.65 -16.46
C GLY A 124 -0.68 30.27 -16.22
N ASP A 125 -1.28 29.59 -17.17
CA ASP A 125 -2.66 29.09 -17.06
C ASP A 125 -2.75 27.59 -16.65
N GLU A 126 -1.61 26.91 -16.49
CA GLU A 126 -1.55 25.50 -16.16
C GLU A 126 -1.28 25.29 -14.66
N TYR A 127 -1.91 24.27 -14.08
CA TYR A 127 -1.52 23.71 -12.78
C TYR A 127 -0.48 22.62 -12.98
N LYS A 128 0.46 22.54 -12.05
CA LYS A 128 1.51 21.50 -12.03
C LYS A 128 1.68 20.98 -10.62
N ALA A 129 1.60 19.67 -10.47
CA ALA A 129 1.76 18.99 -9.19
C ALA A 129 2.96 18.02 -9.23
N GLY A 130 3.67 17.91 -8.13
CA GLY A 130 4.74 16.94 -7.93
C GLY A 130 4.26 15.72 -7.18
N GLY A 131 4.67 14.55 -7.63
CA GLY A 131 4.43 13.27 -6.96
C GLY A 131 5.58 12.30 -7.23
N ILE A 132 5.83 11.42 -6.28
CA ILE A 132 6.77 10.30 -6.44
C ILE A 132 6.11 9.00 -5.99
N GLU A 133 6.54 7.90 -6.56
CA GLU A 133 6.03 6.57 -6.25
C GLU A 133 7.13 5.51 -6.31
N THR A 134 6.89 4.37 -5.65
CA THR A 134 7.83 3.23 -5.66
C THR A 134 7.54 2.23 -6.76
N GLN A 135 6.73 2.58 -7.77
CA GLN A 135 6.34 1.69 -8.85
C GLN A 135 7.56 1.07 -9.55
N GLY A 136 7.61 -0.25 -9.60
CA GLY A 136 8.73 -1.00 -10.20
C GLY A 136 10.03 -0.98 -9.39
N LYS A 137 10.06 -0.37 -8.22
CA LYS A 137 11.22 -0.28 -7.32
C LYS A 137 11.04 -1.09 -6.05
N PHE A 138 9.92 -0.88 -5.35
CA PHE A 138 9.65 -1.55 -4.09
C PHE A 138 8.17 -1.88 -3.97
N ASP A 139 7.88 -3.05 -3.43
CA ASP A 139 6.55 -3.51 -3.05
C ASP A 139 6.63 -4.47 -1.85
N PHE A 140 5.56 -4.58 -1.10
CA PHE A 140 5.45 -5.45 0.06
C PHE A 140 4.00 -5.93 0.22
N THR A 141 3.76 -6.87 1.13
CA THR A 141 2.41 -7.42 1.33
C THR A 141 1.86 -7.08 2.71
N PHE A 142 2.65 -7.23 3.75
CA PHE A 142 2.28 -6.94 5.13
C PHE A 142 3.37 -6.15 5.83
N GLY A 143 3.01 -5.42 6.86
CA GLY A 143 3.91 -4.60 7.65
C GLY A 143 3.33 -3.23 7.93
N ARG A 144 4.18 -2.32 8.39
CA ARG A 144 3.83 -0.94 8.69
C ARG A 144 4.46 0.01 7.69
N VAL A 145 3.67 0.91 7.17
CA VAL A 145 4.14 2.13 6.47
C VAL A 145 4.00 3.30 7.41
N GLU A 146 5.03 4.12 7.48
CA GLU A 146 5.03 5.34 8.27
C GLU A 146 5.65 6.47 7.46
N VAL A 147 4.95 7.59 7.39
CA VAL A 147 5.41 8.80 6.69
C VAL A 147 5.25 10.00 7.62
N LYS A 148 6.35 10.69 7.91
CA LYS A 148 6.33 11.97 8.61
C LYS A 148 6.24 13.09 7.59
N ALA A 149 5.12 13.79 7.56
CA ALA A 149 4.87 14.85 6.59
C ALA A 149 4.22 16.09 7.19
N LYS A 150 4.45 17.22 6.53
CA LYS A 150 3.81 18.51 6.82
C LYS A 150 3.28 19.11 5.53
N ILE A 151 2.05 19.57 5.54
CA ILE A 151 1.42 20.28 4.44
C ILE A 151 1.50 21.77 4.73
N THR A 152 2.39 22.48 4.02
CA THR A 152 2.72 23.88 4.32
C THR A 152 1.82 24.90 3.64
N SER A 153 1.08 24.50 2.61
CA SER A 153 0.13 25.35 1.90
C SER A 153 -1.02 24.49 1.42
N TYR A 154 -2.24 24.97 1.59
CA TYR A 154 -3.46 24.23 1.30
C TYR A 154 -4.56 25.16 0.77
N PRO A 155 -4.38 25.70 -0.45
CA PRO A 155 -5.42 26.52 -1.08
C PRO A 155 -6.66 25.69 -1.39
N ASN A 156 -7.75 26.37 -1.78
CA ASN A 156 -8.94 25.69 -2.29
C ASN A 156 -8.56 24.81 -3.50
N GLY A 157 -9.02 23.58 -3.50
CA GLY A 157 -8.69 22.57 -4.51
C GLY A 157 -7.41 21.77 -4.20
N ALA A 158 -6.70 22.08 -3.10
CA ALA A 158 -5.57 21.25 -2.68
C ALA A 158 -6.05 19.89 -2.18
N PHE A 159 -5.38 18.83 -2.65
CA PHE A 159 -5.70 17.45 -2.31
C PHE A 159 -4.42 16.60 -2.23
N PRO A 160 -3.50 16.91 -1.28
CA PRO A 160 -2.33 16.07 -1.06
C PRO A 160 -2.73 14.73 -0.45
N ALA A 161 -2.03 13.66 -0.87
CA ALA A 161 -2.29 12.30 -0.44
C ALA A 161 -1.02 11.49 -0.22
N ILE A 162 -1.11 10.54 0.71
CA ILE A 162 -0.16 9.44 0.93
C ILE A 162 -0.98 8.16 0.82
N TRP A 163 -0.70 7.35 -0.17
CA TRP A 163 -1.58 6.25 -0.54
C TRP A 163 -0.83 5.11 -1.21
N MET A 164 -1.49 3.97 -1.37
CA MET A 164 -0.90 2.76 -1.92
C MET A 164 -1.80 2.13 -2.97
N MET A 165 -1.17 1.66 -4.04
CA MET A 165 -1.78 0.88 -5.10
C MET A 165 -1.17 -0.52 -5.18
N PRO A 166 -1.90 -1.53 -5.65
CA PRO A 166 -1.34 -2.85 -5.84
C PRO A 166 -0.29 -2.85 -6.95
N LYS A 167 0.76 -3.66 -6.77
CA LYS A 167 1.80 -3.88 -7.80
C LYS A 167 1.24 -4.29 -9.17
N LYS A 168 0.12 -5.00 -9.17
CA LYS A 168 -0.57 -5.46 -10.38
C LYS A 168 -2.05 -5.13 -10.30
N TYR A 169 -2.56 -4.52 -11.33
CA TYR A 169 -3.99 -4.31 -11.52
C TYR A 169 -4.65 -5.61 -11.98
N ILE A 170 -5.03 -6.42 -10.99
CA ILE A 170 -5.82 -7.64 -11.17
C ILE A 170 -7.31 -7.33 -10.97
N TYR A 171 -8.19 -8.28 -11.22
CA TYR A 171 -9.65 -8.15 -11.02
C TYR A 171 -10.27 -6.98 -11.80
N ASP A 172 -9.88 -6.81 -13.07
CA ASP A 172 -10.40 -5.78 -13.99
C ASP A 172 -10.03 -4.31 -13.59
N GLY A 173 -8.95 -4.15 -12.83
CA GLY A 173 -8.42 -2.82 -12.49
C GLY A 173 -9.10 -2.16 -11.30
N TRP A 174 -8.98 -0.85 -11.23
CA TRP A 174 -9.56 -0.04 -10.17
C TRP A 174 -11.10 0.05 -10.30
N PRO A 175 -11.88 0.02 -9.18
CA PRO A 175 -11.45 -0.12 -7.78
C PRO A 175 -11.30 -1.58 -7.34
N ASN A 176 -11.51 -2.54 -8.22
CA ASN A 176 -11.53 -3.97 -7.87
C ASN A 176 -10.18 -4.49 -7.39
N CYS A 177 -9.09 -3.91 -7.89
CA CYS A 177 -7.73 -4.25 -7.48
C CYS A 177 -7.33 -3.73 -6.10
N GLY A 178 -8.13 -2.83 -5.51
CA GLY A 178 -7.87 -2.21 -4.23
C GLY A 178 -7.03 -0.93 -4.31
N GLU A 179 -7.23 -0.06 -3.32
CA GLU A 179 -6.45 1.15 -3.02
C GLU A 179 -6.54 1.42 -1.52
N ILE A 180 -5.46 1.86 -0.92
CA ILE A 180 -5.39 2.19 0.51
C ILE A 180 -4.83 3.60 0.65
N ASP A 181 -5.67 4.52 1.12
CA ASP A 181 -5.29 5.89 1.37
C ASP A 181 -4.92 6.05 2.84
N ILE A 182 -3.64 6.23 3.09
CA ILE A 182 -3.09 6.41 4.44
C ILE A 182 -3.42 7.80 4.95
N MET A 183 -3.38 8.78 4.07
CA MET A 183 -3.72 10.17 4.36
C MET A 183 -4.18 10.85 3.08
N GLU A 184 -5.34 11.44 3.16
CA GLU A 184 -5.81 12.45 2.23
C GLU A 184 -6.21 13.69 3.01
N ARG A 185 -5.90 14.88 2.50
CA ARG A 185 -6.34 16.13 3.08
C ARG A 185 -7.04 16.99 2.04
N LEU A 186 -8.24 17.42 2.35
CA LEU A 186 -9.07 18.23 1.46
C LEU A 186 -9.00 19.70 1.87
N ASN A 187 -8.55 20.54 0.94
CA ASN A 187 -8.55 21.99 1.14
C ASN A 187 -7.91 22.44 2.47
N HIS A 188 -8.74 23.04 3.33
CA HIS A 188 -8.34 23.60 4.62
C HIS A 188 -8.67 22.71 5.81
N ASP A 189 -9.03 21.47 5.61
CA ASP A 189 -9.46 20.59 6.68
C ASP A 189 -8.36 20.39 7.72
N THR A 190 -8.77 20.31 8.98
CA THR A 190 -7.89 20.01 10.11
C THR A 190 -7.91 18.54 10.50
N ILE A 191 -8.38 17.72 9.59
CA ILE A 191 -8.41 16.27 9.68
C ILE A 191 -7.73 15.66 8.45
N ALA A 192 -7.23 14.46 8.60
CA ALA A 192 -6.85 13.57 7.51
C ALA A 192 -7.92 12.50 7.33
N TYR A 193 -8.17 12.13 6.10
CA TYR A 193 -9.06 11.04 5.73
C TYR A 193 -8.22 9.79 5.46
N GLN A 194 -8.69 8.64 5.92
CA GLN A 194 -8.18 7.33 5.56
C GLN A 194 -9.30 6.59 4.84
N THR A 195 -8.98 5.96 3.71
CA THR A 195 -9.99 5.30 2.88
C THR A 195 -9.47 3.98 2.32
N ILE A 196 -10.38 3.03 2.14
CA ILE A 196 -10.12 1.77 1.44
C ILE A 196 -11.08 1.69 0.27
N HIS A 197 -10.55 1.75 -0.95
CA HIS A 197 -11.33 1.55 -2.16
C HIS A 197 -11.21 0.11 -2.64
N THR A 198 -12.36 -0.51 -2.82
CA THR A 198 -12.51 -1.86 -3.38
C THR A 198 -13.81 -1.91 -4.18
N ASN A 199 -14.04 -2.99 -4.93
CA ASN A 199 -15.35 -3.22 -5.53
C ASN A 199 -16.47 -3.16 -4.49
N TYR A 200 -16.22 -3.71 -3.30
CA TYR A 200 -17.20 -3.79 -2.22
C TYR A 200 -17.56 -2.40 -1.68
N THR A 201 -16.56 -1.58 -1.41
CA THR A 201 -16.75 -0.26 -0.80
C THR A 201 -17.17 0.80 -1.80
N TYR A 202 -16.66 0.75 -3.03
CA TYR A 202 -16.90 1.76 -4.05
C TYR A 202 -18.10 1.43 -4.94
N ASN A 203 -18.09 0.29 -5.63
CA ASN A 203 -19.15 -0.06 -6.59
C ASN A 203 -20.43 -0.54 -5.89
N LEU A 204 -20.31 -1.37 -4.85
CA LEU A 204 -21.47 -1.89 -4.09
C LEU A 204 -21.93 -0.95 -2.97
N GLY A 205 -21.12 0.07 -2.64
CA GLY A 205 -21.47 1.08 -1.64
C GLY A 205 -21.54 0.57 -0.20
N ILE A 206 -20.94 -0.58 0.12
CA ILE A 206 -20.95 -1.18 1.44
C ILE A 206 -19.74 -0.64 2.23
N LYS A 207 -19.96 0.36 3.06
CA LYS A 207 -18.89 1.15 3.70
C LYS A 207 -18.76 0.99 5.21
N ASP A 208 -19.76 0.41 5.85
CA ASP A 208 -19.89 0.42 7.31
C ASP A 208 -19.59 -0.94 7.97
N ASN A 209 -19.51 -2.02 7.20
CA ASN A 209 -19.23 -3.34 7.72
C ASN A 209 -18.53 -4.25 6.69
N PRO A 210 -17.20 -4.37 6.75
CA PRO A 210 -16.28 -3.61 7.62
C PRO A 210 -16.27 -2.11 7.28
N LEU A 211 -15.83 -1.30 8.24
CA LEU A 211 -15.67 0.14 8.04
C LEU A 211 -14.58 0.38 6.99
N SER A 212 -14.90 1.17 5.98
CA SER A 212 -14.00 1.44 4.84
C SER A 212 -13.30 2.79 4.90
N HIS A 213 -13.65 3.62 5.89
CA HIS A 213 -13.09 4.97 6.04
C HIS A 213 -13.00 5.35 7.50
N SER A 214 -12.05 6.22 7.78
CA SER A 214 -11.91 6.89 9.08
C SER A 214 -11.39 8.30 8.89
N VAL A 215 -11.35 9.06 9.98
CA VAL A 215 -10.75 10.40 9.99
C VAL A 215 -9.92 10.58 11.25
N GLY A 216 -8.77 11.24 11.12
CA GLY A 216 -7.90 11.58 12.22
C GLY A 216 -7.64 13.08 12.31
N ALA A 217 -7.62 13.64 13.51
CA ALA A 217 -7.22 15.02 13.71
C ALA A 217 -5.72 15.19 13.38
N ILE A 218 -5.38 16.28 12.71
CA ILE A 218 -4.00 16.64 12.39
C ILE A 218 -3.63 17.98 13.00
N ASN A 219 -2.34 18.19 13.23
CA ASN A 219 -1.81 19.53 13.44
C ASN A 219 -1.51 20.16 12.06
N PRO A 220 -2.28 21.15 11.60
CA PRO A 220 -2.09 21.72 10.27
C PRO A 220 -0.80 22.57 10.18
N ASP A 221 -0.23 22.99 11.30
CA ASP A 221 0.92 23.88 11.36
C ASP A 221 2.25 23.16 11.59
N ASP A 222 2.24 21.84 11.77
CA ASP A 222 3.44 21.06 12.05
C ASP A 222 3.45 19.72 11.33
N TYR A 223 4.54 18.97 11.52
CA TYR A 223 4.65 17.60 11.05
C TYR A 223 3.70 16.68 11.81
N ASN A 224 3.05 15.82 11.06
CA ASN A 224 2.30 14.68 11.57
C ASN A 224 2.95 13.40 11.10
N VAL A 225 2.73 12.32 11.82
CA VAL A 225 3.09 10.97 11.39
C VAL A 225 1.83 10.26 10.93
N TYR A 226 1.81 9.85 9.68
CA TYR A 226 0.73 9.10 9.07
C TYR A 226 1.19 7.66 8.89
N SER A 227 0.39 6.71 9.33
CA SER A 227 0.78 5.31 9.24
C SER A 227 -0.38 4.40 8.91
N VAL A 228 -0.07 3.25 8.36
CA VAL A 228 -0.96 2.10 8.24
C VAL A 228 -0.21 0.84 8.62
N GLU A 229 -0.83 0.01 9.43
CA GLU A 229 -0.38 -1.35 9.70
C GLU A 229 -1.28 -2.32 8.94
N MET A 230 -0.64 -3.17 8.15
CA MET A 230 -1.30 -4.15 7.30
C MET A 230 -1.07 -5.55 7.85
N TYR A 231 -2.15 -6.17 8.27
CA TYR A 231 -2.20 -7.54 8.73
C TYR A 231 -2.95 -8.41 7.70
N PRO A 232 -2.87 -9.75 7.80
CA PRO A 232 -3.59 -10.62 6.86
C PRO A 232 -5.10 -10.44 6.83
N ASP A 233 -5.71 -9.95 7.91
CA ASP A 233 -7.15 -9.85 8.14
C ASP A 233 -7.63 -8.46 8.52
N SER A 234 -6.71 -7.49 8.66
CA SER A 234 -7.06 -6.17 9.15
C SER A 234 -6.08 -5.07 8.69
N LEU A 235 -6.56 -3.85 8.71
CA LEU A 235 -5.78 -2.62 8.56
C LEU A 235 -5.99 -1.73 9.79
N SER A 236 -4.94 -1.06 10.24
CA SER A 236 -5.00 -0.07 11.33
C SER A 236 -4.27 1.19 10.88
N PHE A 237 -4.94 2.34 10.94
CA PHE A 237 -4.38 3.65 10.60
C PHE A 237 -3.96 4.42 11.84
#